data_e0c8e8aa7676a940f80a03d920c1a2af
#
_entry.id   e0c8e8aa7676a940f80a03d920c1a2af
#
_cell.length_a   1.000
_cell.length_b   1.000
_cell.length_c   1.000
_cell.angle_alpha   90.00
_cell.angle_beta   90.00
_cell.angle_gamma   90.00
#
_symmetry.space_group_name_H-M   'P 1'
#
loop_
_entity.id
_entity.type
_entity.pdbx_description
1 polymer ?
#
loop_
_entity_poly.entity_id
_entity_poly.type
_entity_poly.pdbx_seq_one_letter_code
_entity_poly.pdbx_strand_id
1 'polypeptide(L)'
;MKTRTINISLILLFCCLFFSFNSSKRTNKAESDFITEIIKTRTKANPYYIIISKKSYELRVYDNQGWYATYPCVFGSNDLRDKYMAGDKRTPEGNFKVIVKRNNSKWKYELLLDYPNQSSYQKFDTRKAEGLIPRNAQIGGGIAIHATRPQEEWTVDYYQNWTDGCVSLKYTEAADLYSYIPVGTPVTIEK
;
A
#
# COMPACT_ATOMS: atom_id res chain seq x y z
N MET A 1 26.67 37.33 66.92
CA MET A 1 26.65 37.35 65.45
C MET A 1 26.56 35.90 64.91
N LYS A 2 25.41 35.47 64.32
CA LYS A 2 25.24 34.13 63.69
C LYS A 2 25.36 34.34 62.21
N THR A 3 26.44 33.89 61.63
CA THR A 3 26.62 33.80 60.16
C THR A 3 25.79 32.71 59.59
N ARG A 4 24.85 33.03 58.66
CA ARG A 4 24.12 32.08 57.85
C ARG A 4 25.00 31.63 56.69
N THR A 5 25.47 30.39 56.72
CA THR A 5 26.06 29.71 55.57
C THR A 5 24.93 29.28 54.62
N ILE A 6 24.82 29.91 53.48
CA ILE A 6 23.93 29.51 52.41
C ILE A 6 24.51 28.27 51.73
N ASN A 7 23.76 27.20 51.72
CA ASN A 7 24.17 25.90 51.22
C ASN A 7 24.20 25.91 49.67
N ILE A 8 25.38 26.14 49.10
CA ILE A 8 25.65 26.20 47.64
C ILE A 8 25.24 24.90 46.93
N SER A 9 25.17 23.79 47.68
CA SER A 9 24.81 22.46 47.15
C SER A 9 23.37 22.36 46.62
N LEU A 10 22.44 23.18 47.16
CA LEU A 10 21.01 23.14 46.76
C LEU A 10 20.76 23.87 45.44
N ILE A 11 21.61 24.89 45.11
CA ILE A 11 21.47 25.66 43.87
C ILE A 11 21.99 24.86 42.67
N LEU A 12 23.04 24.08 42.83
CA LEU A 12 23.57 23.20 41.77
C LEU A 12 22.62 22.07 41.41
N LEU A 13 21.90 21.48 42.37
CA LEU A 13 20.92 20.43 42.12
C LEU A 13 19.71 20.95 41.34
N PHE A 14 19.28 22.18 41.58
CA PHE A 14 18.16 22.81 40.89
C PHE A 14 18.50 23.18 39.42
N CYS A 15 19.73 23.62 39.15
CA CYS A 15 20.22 23.90 37.80
C CYS A 15 20.32 22.63 36.95
N CYS A 16 20.78 21.49 37.52
CA CYS A 16 20.88 20.22 36.78
C CYS A 16 19.51 19.67 36.39
N LEU A 17 18.49 19.82 37.24
CA LEU A 17 17.13 19.37 36.94
C LEU A 17 16.46 20.20 35.85
N PHE A 18 16.70 21.52 35.82
CA PHE A 18 16.17 22.39 34.74
C PHE A 18 16.88 22.15 33.41
N PHE A 19 18.17 21.84 33.39
CA PHE A 19 18.91 21.53 32.17
C PHE A 19 18.45 20.17 31.57
N SER A 20 18.25 19.16 32.41
CA SER A 20 17.76 17.84 31.97
C SER A 20 16.34 17.90 31.42
N PHE A 21 15.45 18.71 32.02
CA PHE A 21 14.07 18.86 31.57
C PHE A 21 13.95 19.63 30.25
N ASN A 22 14.82 20.65 30.03
CA ASN A 22 14.86 21.38 28.76
C ASN A 22 15.51 20.57 27.62
N SER A 23 16.47 19.70 27.92
CA SER A 23 17.09 18.83 26.93
C SER A 23 16.11 17.78 26.41
N SER A 24 15.31 17.16 27.30
CA SER A 24 14.27 16.17 26.91
C SER A 24 13.16 16.80 26.07
N LYS A 25 12.71 18.02 26.39
CA LYS A 25 11.71 18.73 25.55
C LYS A 25 12.26 19.12 24.18
N ARG A 26 13.55 19.45 24.08
CA ARG A 26 14.19 19.80 22.80
C ARG A 26 14.35 18.60 21.89
N THR A 27 14.73 17.43 22.42
CA THR A 27 14.83 16.20 21.63
C THR A 27 13.48 15.74 21.12
N ASN A 28 12.43 15.76 21.94
CA ASN A 28 11.08 15.38 21.52
C ASN A 28 10.50 16.32 20.46
N LYS A 29 10.82 17.61 20.51
CA LYS A 29 10.37 18.57 19.50
C LYS A 29 11.11 18.36 18.17
N ALA A 30 12.42 18.18 18.17
CA ALA A 30 13.20 17.93 16.95
C ALA A 30 12.78 16.63 16.25
N GLU A 31 12.50 15.58 17.01
CA GLU A 31 11.98 14.31 16.50
C GLU A 31 10.58 14.45 15.92
N SER A 32 9.68 15.19 16.60
CA SER A 32 8.35 15.51 16.09
C SER A 32 8.41 16.34 14.81
N ASP A 33 9.28 17.36 14.77
CA ASP A 33 9.46 18.21 13.58
C ASP A 33 10.04 17.40 12.41
N PHE A 34 11.00 16.49 12.67
CA PHE A 34 11.56 15.58 11.67
C PHE A 34 10.53 14.59 11.12
N ILE A 35 9.73 13.98 11.98
CA ILE A 35 8.63 13.09 11.58
C ILE A 35 7.59 13.86 10.74
N THR A 36 7.24 15.07 11.15
CA THR A 36 6.30 15.94 10.41
C THR A 36 6.87 16.31 9.04
N GLU A 37 8.16 16.63 8.94
CA GLU A 37 8.84 16.92 7.67
C GLU A 37 8.88 15.70 6.75
N ILE A 38 9.17 14.50 7.29
CA ILE A 38 9.10 13.23 6.53
C ILE A 38 7.68 12.98 6.02
N ILE A 39 6.67 13.15 6.86
CA ILE A 39 5.26 12.97 6.48
C ILE A 39 4.90 13.97 5.38
N LYS A 40 5.24 15.26 5.54
CA LYS A 40 4.99 16.32 4.58
C LYS A 40 5.70 16.09 3.24
N THR A 41 6.93 15.59 3.27
CA THR A 41 7.71 15.28 2.06
C THR A 41 7.12 14.06 1.33
N ARG A 42 6.71 13.02 2.08
CA ARG A 42 6.02 11.85 1.51
C ARG A 42 4.67 12.22 0.90
N THR A 43 3.86 13.02 1.59
CA THR A 43 2.54 13.45 1.08
C THR A 43 2.64 14.39 -0.11
N LYS A 44 3.73 15.16 -0.25
CA LYS A 44 3.98 16.00 -1.42
C LYS A 44 4.46 15.19 -2.64
N ALA A 45 5.17 14.06 -2.40
CA ALA A 45 5.71 13.23 -3.48
C ALA A 45 4.68 12.24 -4.05
N ASN A 46 3.78 11.71 -3.23
CA ASN A 46 2.72 10.78 -3.64
C ASN A 46 1.55 10.86 -2.64
N PRO A 47 0.53 11.68 -2.92
CA PRO A 47 -0.62 11.85 -2.01
C PRO A 47 -1.59 10.66 -2.05
N TYR A 48 -1.49 9.78 -3.06
CA TYR A 48 -2.49 8.76 -3.33
C TYR A 48 -2.18 7.44 -2.64
N TYR A 49 -3.25 6.72 -2.26
CA TYR A 49 -3.23 5.29 -1.97
C TYR A 49 -4.52 4.64 -2.52
N ILE A 50 -4.44 3.34 -2.79
CA ILE A 50 -5.51 2.57 -3.41
C ILE A 50 -5.96 1.46 -2.47
N ILE A 51 -7.28 1.28 -2.34
CA ILE A 51 -7.91 0.12 -1.70
C ILE A 51 -8.76 -0.58 -2.75
N ILE A 52 -8.53 -1.89 -2.92
CA ILE A 52 -9.28 -2.74 -3.84
C ILE A 52 -10.05 -3.74 -2.99
N SER A 53 -11.38 -3.65 -2.99
CA SER A 53 -12.26 -4.62 -2.35
C SER A 53 -12.78 -5.61 -3.37
N LYS A 54 -12.39 -6.88 -3.22
CA LYS A 54 -12.86 -7.94 -4.11
C LYS A 54 -14.34 -8.22 -3.94
N LYS A 55 -14.84 -8.08 -2.71
CA LYS A 55 -16.25 -8.31 -2.38
C LYS A 55 -17.17 -7.29 -3.05
N SER A 56 -16.80 -6.03 -3.09
CA SER A 56 -17.58 -4.97 -3.72
C SER A 56 -17.28 -4.76 -5.20
N TYR A 57 -16.23 -5.42 -5.75
CA TYR A 57 -15.77 -5.21 -7.11
C TYR A 57 -15.39 -3.76 -7.39
N GLU A 58 -14.70 -3.12 -6.43
CA GLU A 58 -14.34 -1.72 -6.48
C GLU A 58 -12.86 -1.48 -6.22
N LEU A 59 -12.28 -0.57 -6.98
CA LEU A 59 -11.00 0.07 -6.72
C LEU A 59 -11.28 1.50 -6.28
N ARG A 60 -10.91 1.84 -5.04
CA ARG A 60 -11.07 3.16 -4.47
C ARG A 60 -9.71 3.83 -4.34
N VAL A 61 -9.64 5.06 -4.78
CA VAL A 61 -8.47 5.94 -4.63
C VAL A 61 -8.76 6.95 -3.55
N TYR A 62 -7.77 7.17 -2.70
CA TYR A 62 -7.78 8.18 -1.66
C TYR A 62 -6.57 9.08 -1.80
N ASP A 63 -6.69 10.31 -1.35
CA ASP A 63 -5.60 11.26 -1.21
C ASP A 63 -5.53 11.80 0.24
N ASN A 64 -4.74 12.85 0.46
CA ASN A 64 -4.61 13.48 1.79
C ASN A 64 -5.89 14.15 2.32
N GLN A 65 -6.90 14.35 1.46
CA GLN A 65 -8.17 14.96 1.81
C GLN A 65 -9.26 13.90 2.05
N GLY A 66 -8.98 12.65 1.69
CA GLY A 66 -9.88 11.51 1.85
C GLY A 66 -10.17 10.78 0.54
N TRP A 67 -11.43 10.36 0.33
CA TRP A 67 -11.86 9.68 -0.88
C TRP A 67 -11.72 10.61 -2.11
N TYR A 68 -11.09 10.08 -3.17
CA TYR A 68 -10.84 10.80 -4.42
C TYR A 68 -11.67 10.26 -5.59
N ALA A 69 -11.61 8.94 -5.82
CA ALA A 69 -12.31 8.30 -6.93
C ALA A 69 -12.65 6.82 -6.62
N THR A 70 -13.66 6.29 -7.31
CA THR A 70 -14.00 4.85 -7.30
C THR A 70 -14.18 4.37 -8.73
N TYR A 71 -13.60 3.20 -9.03
CA TYR A 71 -13.71 2.52 -10.30
C TYR A 71 -14.23 1.10 -10.08
N PRO A 72 -15.25 0.64 -10.82
CA PRO A 72 -15.60 -0.77 -10.84
C PRO A 72 -14.45 -1.59 -11.43
N CYS A 73 -14.24 -2.79 -10.90
CA CYS A 73 -13.16 -3.65 -11.36
C CYS A 73 -13.54 -5.13 -11.31
N VAL A 74 -12.86 -5.93 -12.11
CA VAL A 74 -12.98 -7.39 -12.12
C VAL A 74 -11.62 -8.05 -11.94
N PHE A 75 -11.63 -9.34 -11.67
CA PHE A 75 -10.50 -10.12 -11.21
C PHE A 75 -10.20 -11.33 -12.10
N GLY A 76 -9.35 -12.24 -11.62
CA GLY A 76 -9.01 -13.44 -12.36
C GLY A 76 -10.04 -14.55 -12.21
N SER A 77 -10.47 -14.83 -11.00
CA SER A 77 -11.36 -15.94 -10.66
C SER A 77 -12.63 -15.48 -9.96
N ASN A 78 -13.73 -16.22 -10.12
CA ASN A 78 -14.93 -16.09 -9.28
C ASN A 78 -14.70 -16.59 -7.84
N ASP A 79 -13.63 -17.33 -7.60
CA ASP A 79 -13.15 -17.63 -6.25
C ASP A 79 -12.37 -16.43 -5.70
N LEU A 80 -13.04 -15.59 -4.94
CA LEU A 80 -12.51 -14.36 -4.37
C LEU A 80 -11.59 -14.58 -3.16
N ARG A 81 -11.21 -15.81 -2.83
CA ARG A 81 -10.19 -16.07 -1.79
C ARG A 81 -8.82 -15.58 -2.22
N ASP A 82 -7.90 -15.46 -1.26
CA ASP A 82 -6.52 -15.05 -1.54
C ASP A 82 -5.85 -16.00 -2.55
N LYS A 83 -4.91 -15.44 -3.33
CA LYS A 83 -4.09 -16.21 -4.25
C LYS A 83 -3.14 -17.14 -3.50
N TYR A 84 -3.12 -18.42 -3.88
CA TYR A 84 -2.29 -19.45 -3.26
C TYR A 84 -1.04 -19.78 -4.08
N MET A 85 -1.19 -19.89 -5.40
CA MET A 85 -0.11 -20.33 -6.30
C MET A 85 -0.33 -19.85 -7.74
N ALA A 86 0.66 -20.01 -8.58
CA ALA A 86 0.51 -19.82 -10.02
C ALA A 86 -0.59 -20.71 -10.60
N GLY A 87 -1.36 -20.17 -11.54
CA GLY A 87 -2.41 -20.90 -12.24
C GLY A 87 -3.75 -20.99 -11.50
N ASP A 88 -3.87 -20.58 -10.24
CA ASP A 88 -5.14 -20.59 -9.50
C ASP A 88 -6.09 -19.46 -9.93
N LYS A 89 -5.62 -18.54 -10.75
CA LYS A 89 -6.33 -17.35 -11.28
C LYS A 89 -6.87 -16.40 -10.21
N ARG A 90 -6.61 -16.63 -8.93
CA ARG A 90 -7.03 -15.74 -7.86
C ARG A 90 -6.20 -14.47 -7.84
N THR A 91 -6.84 -13.38 -7.43
CA THR A 91 -6.17 -12.09 -7.15
C THR A 91 -5.64 -12.12 -5.71
N PRO A 92 -4.35 -11.77 -5.48
CA PRO A 92 -3.76 -11.82 -4.15
C PRO A 92 -4.35 -10.77 -3.22
N GLU A 93 -4.42 -11.09 -1.92
CA GLU A 93 -4.74 -10.16 -0.84
C GLU A 93 -3.46 -9.72 -0.12
N GLY A 94 -3.42 -8.46 0.28
CA GLY A 94 -2.32 -7.88 1.05
C GLY A 94 -2.01 -6.45 0.66
N ASN A 95 -0.85 -5.99 1.15
CA ASN A 95 -0.35 -4.65 0.89
C ASN A 95 0.76 -4.71 -0.16
N PHE A 96 0.58 -3.94 -1.20
CA PHE A 96 1.46 -3.84 -2.36
C PHE A 96 1.79 -2.38 -2.65
N LYS A 97 2.59 -2.16 -3.68
CA LYS A 97 2.82 -0.84 -4.27
C LYS A 97 2.97 -0.95 -5.78
N VAL A 98 2.61 0.11 -6.47
CA VAL A 98 2.90 0.26 -7.91
C VAL A 98 4.40 0.38 -8.11
N ILE A 99 5.01 -0.52 -8.89
CA ILE A 99 6.45 -0.49 -9.16
C ILE A 99 6.79 -0.04 -10.58
N VAL A 100 5.87 -0.22 -11.53
CA VAL A 100 6.06 0.17 -12.93
C VAL A 100 4.73 0.63 -13.52
N LYS A 101 4.79 1.68 -14.34
CA LYS A 101 3.70 2.11 -15.23
C LYS A 101 4.09 1.75 -16.66
N ARG A 102 3.23 1.05 -17.37
CA ARG A 102 3.45 0.65 -18.77
C ARG A 102 2.30 1.07 -19.65
N ASN A 103 2.63 1.57 -20.84
CA ASN A 103 1.68 1.71 -21.94
C ASN A 103 2.13 0.75 -23.04
N ASN A 104 1.52 -0.44 -23.10
CA ASN A 104 1.89 -1.51 -24.01
C ASN A 104 0.73 -1.91 -24.94
N SER A 105 1.04 -2.68 -25.98
CA SER A 105 0.04 -3.10 -26.97
C SER A 105 -1.01 -4.07 -26.42
N LYS A 106 -0.67 -4.82 -25.37
CA LYS A 106 -1.55 -5.88 -24.83
C LYS A 106 -2.57 -5.34 -23.84
N TRP A 107 -2.10 -4.53 -22.86
CA TRP A 107 -2.91 -4.09 -21.72
C TRP A 107 -3.08 -2.57 -21.64
N LYS A 108 -2.52 -1.84 -22.61
CA LYS A 108 -2.51 -0.38 -22.74
C LYS A 108 -2.04 0.31 -21.44
N TYR A 109 -2.94 0.57 -20.51
CA TYR A 109 -2.69 1.27 -19.25
C TYR A 109 -2.47 0.22 -18.15
N GLU A 110 -1.21 -0.01 -17.78
CA GLU A 110 -0.83 -1.04 -16.82
C GLU A 110 -0.05 -0.42 -15.65
N LEU A 111 -0.52 -0.69 -14.43
CA LEU A 111 0.15 -0.40 -13.17
C LEU A 111 0.59 -1.73 -12.56
N LEU A 112 1.87 -2.10 -12.72
CA LEU A 112 2.41 -3.35 -12.19
C LEU A 112 2.63 -3.22 -10.68
N LEU A 113 2.18 -4.23 -9.91
CA LEU A 113 2.37 -4.31 -8.47
C LEU A 113 3.62 -5.12 -8.12
N ASP A 114 4.16 -4.91 -6.92
CA ASP A 114 5.31 -5.65 -6.35
C ASP A 114 4.94 -7.04 -5.83
N TYR A 115 3.96 -7.70 -6.45
CA TYR A 115 3.65 -9.11 -6.17
C TYR A 115 4.54 -10.04 -7.01
N PRO A 116 5.17 -11.09 -6.41
CA PRO A 116 5.17 -11.40 -4.98
C PRO A 116 6.19 -10.55 -4.21
N ASN A 117 5.79 -10.02 -3.05
CA ASN A 117 6.64 -9.37 -2.09
C ASN A 117 6.97 -10.32 -0.90
N GLN A 118 7.70 -9.84 0.09
CA GLN A 118 8.12 -10.65 1.24
C GLN A 118 6.92 -11.31 1.97
N SER A 119 5.84 -10.56 2.19
CA SER A 119 4.62 -11.09 2.83
C SER A 119 3.95 -12.17 1.97
N SER A 120 3.99 -12.01 0.64
CA SER A 120 3.47 -13.02 -0.30
C SER A 120 4.23 -14.33 -0.21
N TYR A 121 5.58 -14.27 -0.13
CA TYR A 121 6.41 -15.46 0.06
C TYR A 121 6.15 -16.13 1.40
N GLN A 122 6.03 -15.37 2.48
CA GLN A 122 5.71 -15.91 3.82
C GLN A 122 4.40 -16.69 3.80
N LYS A 123 3.34 -16.12 3.22
CA LYS A 123 2.05 -16.82 3.08
C LYS A 123 2.17 -18.07 2.22
N PHE A 124 2.92 -18.01 1.12
CA PHE A 124 3.14 -19.11 0.21
C PHE A 124 3.87 -20.28 0.89
N ASP A 125 4.95 -19.99 1.61
CA ASP A 125 5.76 -20.99 2.33
C ASP A 125 4.95 -21.66 3.46
N THR A 126 4.17 -20.88 4.21
CA THR A 126 3.25 -21.41 5.22
C THR A 126 2.27 -22.40 4.61
N ARG A 127 1.59 -22.04 3.52
CA ARG A 127 0.64 -22.91 2.81
C ARG A 127 1.29 -24.18 2.28
N LYS A 128 2.53 -24.09 1.85
CA LYS A 128 3.31 -25.22 1.37
C LYS A 128 3.66 -26.17 2.53
N ALA A 129 4.07 -25.62 3.68
CA ALA A 129 4.37 -26.38 4.89
C ALA A 129 3.13 -27.08 5.47
N GLU A 130 1.96 -26.44 5.38
CA GLU A 130 0.66 -26.97 5.82
C GLU A 130 0.04 -27.95 4.81
N GLY A 131 0.66 -28.17 3.65
CA GLY A 131 0.15 -29.07 2.62
C GLY A 131 -1.09 -28.54 1.87
N LEU A 132 -1.38 -27.24 1.96
CA LEU A 132 -2.53 -26.60 1.29
C LEU A 132 -2.30 -26.41 -0.22
N ILE A 133 -1.05 -26.50 -0.66
CA ILE A 133 -0.65 -26.41 -2.07
C ILE A 133 0.40 -27.49 -2.38
N PRO A 134 0.51 -27.94 -3.64
CA PRO A 134 1.50 -28.94 -4.04
C PRO A 134 2.95 -28.53 -3.69
N ARG A 135 3.79 -29.48 -3.36
CA ARG A 135 5.22 -29.21 -3.03
C ARG A 135 5.98 -28.55 -4.19
N ASN A 136 5.63 -28.86 -5.43
CA ASN A 136 6.22 -28.29 -6.64
C ASN A 136 5.51 -27.01 -7.13
N ALA A 137 4.52 -26.50 -6.40
CA ALA A 137 3.83 -25.26 -6.76
C ALA A 137 4.80 -24.07 -6.86
N GLN A 138 4.50 -23.17 -7.77
CA GLN A 138 5.17 -21.88 -7.93
C GLN A 138 4.25 -20.76 -7.42
N ILE A 139 4.83 -19.69 -6.84
CA ILE A 139 4.05 -18.58 -6.29
C ILE A 139 3.34 -17.77 -7.40
N GLY A 140 3.97 -17.65 -8.57
CA GLY A 140 3.51 -16.80 -9.67
C GLY A 140 3.97 -15.35 -9.51
N GLY A 141 3.51 -14.48 -10.42
CA GLY A 141 3.89 -13.06 -10.43
C GLY A 141 3.16 -12.29 -11.51
N GLY A 142 3.59 -11.03 -11.74
CA GLY A 142 3.02 -10.20 -12.81
C GLY A 142 1.61 -9.70 -12.53
N ILE A 143 1.23 -9.53 -11.27
CA ILE A 143 -0.05 -8.94 -10.88
C ILE A 143 -0.04 -7.44 -11.16
N ALA A 144 -1.04 -6.98 -11.89
CA ALA A 144 -1.18 -5.59 -12.29
C ALA A 144 -2.63 -5.11 -12.18
N ILE A 145 -2.80 -3.80 -12.15
CA ILE A 145 -4.06 -3.12 -12.46
C ILE A 145 -3.94 -2.70 -13.93
N HIS A 146 -4.89 -3.09 -14.79
CA HIS A 146 -4.78 -2.82 -16.22
C HIS A 146 -6.16 -2.63 -16.89
N ALA A 147 -6.14 -2.10 -18.12
CA ALA A 147 -7.34 -1.90 -18.92
C ALA A 147 -7.89 -3.21 -19.48
N THR A 148 -9.23 -3.27 -19.69
CA THR A 148 -9.83 -4.17 -20.69
C THR A 148 -9.41 -3.73 -22.09
N ARG A 149 -9.74 -4.53 -23.12
CA ARG A 149 -9.82 -4.00 -24.48
C ARG A 149 -11.04 -3.07 -24.59
N PRO A 150 -11.01 -2.04 -25.44
CA PRO A 150 -12.13 -1.10 -25.56
C PRO A 150 -13.49 -1.78 -25.85
N GLN A 151 -13.48 -2.84 -26.65
CA GLN A 151 -14.69 -3.60 -27.01
C GLN A 151 -15.11 -4.63 -25.95
N GLU A 152 -14.36 -4.81 -24.88
CA GLU A 152 -14.59 -5.77 -23.79
C GLU A 152 -14.93 -5.11 -22.45
N GLU A 153 -15.22 -3.79 -22.43
CA GLU A 153 -15.57 -3.04 -21.20
C GLU A 153 -16.82 -3.62 -20.50
N TRP A 154 -17.71 -4.26 -21.25
CA TRP A 154 -18.86 -4.96 -20.73
C TRP A 154 -18.52 -6.04 -19.68
N THR A 155 -17.29 -6.60 -19.71
CA THR A 155 -16.86 -7.57 -18.70
C THR A 155 -16.85 -6.95 -17.30
N VAL A 156 -16.53 -5.67 -17.18
CA VAL A 156 -16.58 -4.92 -15.93
C VAL A 156 -18.02 -4.61 -15.54
N ASP A 157 -18.88 -4.19 -16.49
CA ASP A 157 -20.29 -3.90 -16.25
C ASP A 157 -21.08 -5.10 -15.72
N TYR A 158 -20.72 -6.31 -16.16
CA TYR A 158 -21.38 -7.55 -15.75
C TYR A 158 -20.58 -8.36 -14.71
N TYR A 159 -19.55 -7.76 -14.07
CA TYR A 159 -18.72 -8.41 -13.04
C TYR A 159 -18.11 -9.73 -13.50
N GLN A 160 -17.73 -9.84 -14.78
CA GLN A 160 -17.13 -11.04 -15.33
C GLN A 160 -15.62 -11.08 -15.07
N ASN A 161 -15.20 -11.93 -14.16
CA ASN A 161 -13.80 -12.20 -13.89
C ASN A 161 -13.16 -12.98 -15.05
N TRP A 162 -12.04 -12.50 -15.58
CA TRP A 162 -11.45 -13.07 -16.81
C TRP A 162 -9.92 -13.11 -16.83
N THR A 163 -9.24 -12.45 -15.88
CA THR A 163 -7.78 -12.34 -15.87
C THR A 163 -7.13 -13.61 -15.28
N ASP A 164 -5.80 -13.66 -15.23
CA ASP A 164 -5.06 -14.71 -14.54
C ASP A 164 -4.67 -14.32 -13.09
N GLY A 165 -5.36 -13.31 -12.53
CA GLY A 165 -5.15 -12.79 -11.17
C GLY A 165 -4.94 -11.29 -11.09
N CYS A 166 -4.85 -10.59 -12.21
CA CYS A 166 -4.79 -9.14 -12.28
C CYS A 166 -6.15 -8.50 -11.94
N VAL A 167 -6.11 -7.20 -11.65
CA VAL A 167 -7.29 -6.34 -11.49
C VAL A 167 -7.53 -5.62 -12.81
N SER A 168 -8.72 -5.77 -13.39
CA SER A 168 -9.06 -5.16 -14.67
C SER A 168 -10.14 -4.08 -14.51
N LEU A 169 -9.90 -2.92 -15.10
CA LEU A 169 -10.81 -1.78 -15.20
C LEU A 169 -11.31 -1.61 -16.63
N LYS A 170 -12.38 -0.86 -16.85
CA LYS A 170 -12.73 -0.37 -18.18
C LYS A 170 -11.54 0.40 -18.79
N TYR A 171 -11.46 0.41 -20.11
CA TYR A 171 -10.37 1.03 -20.82
C TYR A 171 -10.23 2.53 -20.47
N THR A 172 -11.35 3.25 -20.45
CA THR A 172 -11.39 4.69 -20.14
C THR A 172 -11.03 4.97 -18.68
N GLU A 173 -11.51 4.14 -17.75
CA GLU A 173 -11.23 4.25 -16.32
C GLU A 173 -9.76 3.91 -16.00
N ALA A 174 -9.21 2.90 -16.65
CA ALA A 174 -7.78 2.59 -16.52
C ALA A 174 -6.89 3.70 -17.08
N ALA A 175 -7.31 4.36 -18.17
CA ALA A 175 -6.62 5.53 -18.72
C ALA A 175 -6.62 6.70 -17.73
N ASP A 176 -7.76 6.96 -17.09
CA ASP A 176 -7.91 8.00 -16.08
C ASP A 176 -7.02 7.70 -14.86
N LEU A 177 -7.17 6.53 -14.25
CA LEU A 177 -6.33 6.09 -13.12
C LEU A 177 -4.85 6.17 -13.45
N TYR A 178 -4.45 5.69 -14.62
CA TYR A 178 -3.07 5.72 -15.09
C TYR A 178 -2.54 7.16 -15.21
N SER A 179 -3.37 8.13 -15.54
CA SER A 179 -2.94 9.51 -15.78
C SER A 179 -2.32 10.16 -14.53
N TYR A 180 -2.85 9.88 -13.33
CA TYR A 180 -2.47 10.57 -12.10
C TYR A 180 -1.80 9.69 -11.03
N ILE A 181 -1.94 8.36 -11.05
CA ILE A 181 -1.28 7.49 -10.07
C ILE A 181 0.22 7.37 -10.36
N PRO A 182 1.12 7.77 -9.45
CA PRO A 182 2.56 7.63 -9.64
C PRO A 182 3.07 6.24 -9.24
N VAL A 183 4.29 5.91 -9.69
CA VAL A 183 5.07 4.79 -9.14
C VAL A 183 5.32 5.02 -7.65
N GLY A 184 5.25 3.96 -6.85
CA GLY A 184 5.36 4.02 -5.40
C GLY A 184 4.02 4.13 -4.67
N THR A 185 2.88 4.30 -5.39
CA THR A 185 1.55 4.34 -4.76
C THR A 185 1.25 3.05 -4.00
N PRO A 186 0.93 3.13 -2.70
CA PRO A 186 0.47 1.98 -1.91
C PRO A 186 -0.86 1.44 -2.44
N VAL A 187 -0.98 0.11 -2.46
CA VAL A 187 -2.18 -0.61 -2.90
C VAL A 187 -2.51 -1.70 -1.89
N THR A 188 -3.67 -1.63 -1.28
CA THR A 188 -4.22 -2.70 -0.44
C THR A 188 -5.27 -3.46 -1.25
N ILE A 189 -5.14 -4.78 -1.32
CA ILE A 189 -6.16 -5.66 -1.90
C ILE A 189 -6.75 -6.49 -0.77
N GLU A 190 -8.05 -6.39 -0.59
CA GLU A 190 -8.80 -7.07 0.46
C GLU A 190 -10.00 -7.85 -0.13
N LYS A 191 -10.60 -8.70 0.71
CA LYS A 191 -11.75 -9.52 0.32
C LYS A 191 -12.99 -8.67 0.03
#